data_6646c6b4768fa21a3ccfecd2b6b77377
#
_entry.id   6646c6b4768fa21a3ccfecd2b6b77377
#
_cell.length_a   1.000
_cell.length_b   1.000
_cell.length_c   1.000
_cell.angle_alpha   90.00
_cell.angle_beta   90.00
_cell.angle_gamma   90.00
#
_symmetry.space_group_name_H-M   'P 1'
#
loop_
_entity.id
_entity.type
_entity.pdbx_description
1 polymer ?
#
loop_
_entity_poly.entity_id
_entity_poly.type
_entity_poly.pdbx_seq_one_letter_code
_entity_poly.pdbx_strand_id
1 'polypeptide(L)'
;LNDETLLIIALGFCLGMVMIAAKAGFSSALGAFVMGSLLAETIEAEKIEKLVKPVKDLFAAIFFVSVGMMIQPDLLIEYLVPICILTILVIIGQIFFGSLGVLLSGQPLKIALQSGFSLTQIGEFAFIIASLGVSLKVTDDYLYPVIVAVSVVTTFLTPYMIRMATPVYQLIDNYLPSSIKLMLNRYSSGSNTVKHKSTWNKLLKSMLL
;
A
#
# COMPACT_ATOMS: atom_id res chain seq x y z
N LEU A 1 -0.55 -24.43 19.69
CA LEU A 1 -1.94 -23.95 19.78
C LEU A 1 -2.73 -24.51 18.60
N ASN A 2 -4.00 -24.84 18.83
CA ASN A 2 -4.93 -25.24 17.76
C ASN A 2 -5.22 -24.01 16.87
N ASP A 3 -5.50 -24.23 15.59
CA ASP A 3 -5.71 -23.17 14.60
C ASP A 3 -6.86 -22.23 14.98
N GLU A 4 -7.96 -22.80 15.48
CA GLU A 4 -9.11 -22.03 15.98
C GLU A 4 -8.73 -21.11 17.15
N THR A 5 -7.99 -21.65 18.13
CA THR A 5 -7.53 -20.90 19.29
C THR A 5 -6.57 -19.79 18.88
N LEU A 6 -5.66 -20.06 17.95
CA LEU A 6 -4.70 -19.08 17.44
C LEU A 6 -5.40 -17.94 16.73
N LEU A 7 -6.41 -18.24 15.89
CA LEU A 7 -7.22 -17.24 15.21
C LEU A 7 -7.97 -16.34 16.21
N ILE A 8 -8.63 -16.95 17.20
CA ILE A 8 -9.40 -16.20 18.20
C ILE A 8 -8.49 -15.30 19.02
N ILE A 9 -7.32 -15.79 19.43
CA ILE A 9 -6.35 -15.00 20.20
C ILE A 9 -5.82 -13.84 19.35
N ALA A 10 -5.43 -14.09 18.09
CA ALA A 10 -4.93 -13.05 17.19
C ALA A 10 -5.97 -11.94 16.96
N LEU A 11 -7.22 -12.31 16.67
CA LEU A 11 -8.32 -11.37 16.51
C LEU A 11 -8.65 -10.65 17.82
N GLY A 12 -8.63 -11.36 18.95
CA GLY A 12 -8.86 -10.79 20.27
C GLY A 12 -7.83 -9.72 20.64
N PHE A 13 -6.55 -9.97 20.39
CA PHE A 13 -5.49 -8.97 20.59
C PHE A 13 -5.64 -7.78 19.64
N CYS A 14 -5.98 -8.03 18.37
CA CYS A 14 -6.20 -6.96 17.39
C CYS A 14 -7.36 -6.05 17.85
N LEU A 15 -8.51 -6.61 18.16
CA LEU A 15 -9.69 -5.86 18.62
C LEU A 15 -9.43 -5.18 19.97
N GLY A 16 -8.73 -5.84 20.89
CA GLY A 16 -8.33 -5.25 22.17
C GLY A 16 -7.46 -3.99 21.97
N MET A 17 -6.47 -4.04 21.09
CA MET A 17 -5.64 -2.88 20.77
C MET A 17 -6.42 -1.78 20.07
N VAL A 18 -7.37 -2.13 19.20
CA VAL A 18 -8.30 -1.17 18.57
C VAL A 18 -9.09 -0.42 19.66
N MET A 19 -9.61 -1.12 20.65
CA MET A 19 -10.35 -0.51 21.76
C MET A 19 -9.47 0.40 22.62
N ILE A 20 -8.24 -0.03 22.92
CA ILE A 20 -7.27 0.77 23.67
C ILE A 20 -6.92 2.05 22.90
N ALA A 21 -6.61 1.95 21.60
CA ALA A 21 -6.30 3.09 20.76
C ALA A 21 -7.48 4.08 20.71
N ALA A 22 -8.69 3.58 20.49
CA ALA A 22 -9.90 4.43 20.46
C ALA A 22 -10.14 5.15 21.80
N LYS A 23 -9.98 4.47 22.93
CA LYS A 23 -10.10 5.11 24.25
C LYS A 23 -9.00 6.14 24.53
N ALA A 24 -7.81 5.96 23.95
CA ALA A 24 -6.70 6.91 24.05
C ALA A 24 -6.82 8.10 23.07
N GLY A 25 -7.91 8.17 22.27
CA GLY A 25 -8.14 9.24 21.30
C GLY A 25 -7.43 9.02 19.95
N PHE A 26 -6.87 7.84 19.71
CA PHE A 26 -6.28 7.47 18.43
C PHE A 26 -7.29 6.77 17.52
N SER A 27 -6.94 6.67 16.22
CA SER A 27 -7.79 5.94 15.27
C SER A 27 -7.78 4.43 15.55
N SER A 28 -8.92 3.78 15.33
CA SER A 28 -9.06 2.31 15.41
C SER A 28 -8.12 1.60 14.43
N ALA A 29 -7.91 2.19 13.24
CA ALA A 29 -6.98 1.67 12.24
C ALA A 29 -5.54 1.64 12.74
N LEU A 30 -5.09 2.66 13.48
CA LEU A 30 -3.77 2.68 14.11
C LEU A 30 -3.61 1.53 15.11
N GLY A 31 -4.63 1.30 15.95
CA GLY A 31 -4.61 0.20 16.91
C GLY A 31 -4.48 -1.17 16.24
N ALA A 32 -5.26 -1.41 15.18
CA ALA A 32 -5.17 -2.63 14.39
C ALA A 32 -3.79 -2.80 13.73
N PHE A 33 -3.25 -1.73 13.15
CA PHE A 33 -1.93 -1.73 12.52
C PHE A 33 -0.81 -2.06 13.50
N VAL A 34 -0.80 -1.43 14.67
CA VAL A 34 0.22 -1.69 15.72
C VAL A 34 0.17 -3.15 16.16
N MET A 35 -1.02 -3.69 16.42
CA MET A 35 -1.13 -5.10 16.84
C MET A 35 -0.74 -6.05 15.69
N GLY A 36 -1.15 -5.76 14.46
CA GLY A 36 -0.76 -6.55 13.30
C GLY A 36 0.76 -6.59 13.11
N SER A 37 1.45 -5.45 13.31
CA SER A 37 2.91 -5.37 13.26
C SER A 37 3.58 -6.19 14.36
N LEU A 38 3.04 -6.19 15.58
CA LEU A 38 3.55 -7.01 16.69
C LEU A 38 3.36 -8.51 16.41
N LEU A 39 2.21 -8.90 15.87
CA LEU A 39 1.94 -10.29 15.52
C LEU A 39 2.83 -10.78 14.37
N ALA A 40 3.19 -9.90 13.43
CA ALA A 40 4.07 -10.21 12.31
C ALA A 40 5.52 -10.53 12.72
N GLU A 41 5.95 -10.10 13.91
CA GLU A 41 7.27 -10.41 14.47
C GLU A 41 7.28 -11.73 15.27
N THR A 42 6.14 -12.40 15.41
CA THR A 42 6.04 -13.66 16.17
C THR A 42 6.45 -14.87 15.31
N ILE A 43 6.83 -15.96 15.96
CA ILE A 43 7.19 -17.24 15.31
C ILE A 43 5.99 -17.81 14.51
N GLU A 44 4.77 -17.55 14.97
CA GLU A 44 3.52 -18.04 14.37
C GLU A 44 2.96 -17.10 13.28
N ALA A 45 3.71 -16.07 12.86
CA ALA A 45 3.25 -15.02 11.96
C ALA A 45 2.65 -15.57 10.65
N GLU A 46 3.34 -16.50 9.96
CA GLU A 46 2.84 -17.12 8.72
C GLU A 46 1.52 -17.89 8.92
N LYS A 47 1.38 -18.53 10.06
CA LYS A 47 0.19 -19.30 10.41
C LYS A 47 -0.98 -18.37 10.73
N ILE A 48 -0.71 -17.32 11.51
CA ILE A 48 -1.70 -16.26 11.82
C ILE A 48 -2.17 -15.60 10.51
N GLU A 49 -1.26 -15.24 9.61
CA GLU A 49 -1.60 -14.63 8.33
C GLU A 49 -2.56 -15.52 7.52
N LYS A 50 -2.27 -16.81 7.39
CA LYS A 50 -3.11 -17.76 6.66
C LYS A 50 -4.51 -17.89 7.27
N LEU A 51 -4.62 -17.88 8.60
CA LEU A 51 -5.89 -18.01 9.32
C LEU A 51 -6.72 -16.72 9.28
N VAL A 52 -6.07 -15.57 9.38
CA VAL A 52 -6.74 -14.25 9.37
C VAL A 52 -7.14 -13.83 7.96
N LYS A 53 -6.44 -14.29 6.91
CA LYS A 53 -6.68 -13.90 5.53
C LYS A 53 -8.14 -14.05 5.08
N PRO A 54 -8.84 -15.20 5.28
CA PRO A 54 -10.26 -15.33 4.89
C PRO A 54 -11.16 -14.32 5.60
N VAL A 55 -10.88 -14.05 6.88
CA VAL A 55 -11.64 -13.06 7.69
C VAL A 55 -11.43 -11.66 7.13
N LYS A 56 -10.18 -11.31 6.86
CA LYS A 56 -9.82 -10.03 6.22
C LYS A 56 -10.53 -9.87 4.87
N ASP A 57 -10.48 -10.88 4.02
CA ASP A 57 -11.07 -10.83 2.68
C ASP A 57 -12.60 -10.67 2.74
N LEU A 58 -13.27 -11.32 3.70
CA LEU A 58 -14.71 -11.17 3.94
C LEU A 58 -15.04 -9.73 4.37
N PHE A 59 -14.35 -9.20 5.38
CA PHE A 59 -14.61 -7.83 5.85
C PHE A 59 -14.23 -6.77 4.82
N ALA A 60 -13.18 -7.00 4.04
CA ALA A 60 -12.83 -6.12 2.92
C ALA A 60 -13.95 -6.08 1.87
N ALA A 61 -14.53 -7.23 1.52
CA ALA A 61 -15.67 -7.26 0.58
C ALA A 61 -16.87 -6.49 1.13
N ILE A 62 -17.24 -6.70 2.41
CA ILE A 62 -18.33 -5.97 3.06
C ILE A 62 -18.04 -4.45 3.08
N PHE A 63 -16.81 -4.06 3.40
CA PHE A 63 -16.38 -2.66 3.40
C PHE A 63 -16.55 -2.03 2.02
N PHE A 64 -16.02 -2.66 0.96
CA PHE A 64 -16.12 -2.11 -0.39
C PHE A 64 -17.55 -2.04 -0.91
N VAL A 65 -18.40 -3.01 -0.58
CA VAL A 65 -19.84 -2.95 -0.89
C VAL A 65 -20.48 -1.78 -0.16
N SER A 66 -20.23 -1.60 1.13
CA SER A 66 -20.79 -0.49 1.93
C SER A 66 -20.33 0.87 1.38
N VAL A 67 -19.06 1.02 1.05
CA VAL A 67 -18.53 2.25 0.43
C VAL A 67 -19.14 2.48 -0.95
N GLY A 68 -19.29 1.41 -1.75
CA GLY A 68 -19.93 1.49 -3.07
C GLY A 68 -21.40 1.96 -3.00
N MET A 69 -22.14 1.54 -1.98
CA MET A 69 -23.53 1.97 -1.76
C MET A 69 -23.67 3.45 -1.35
N MET A 70 -22.60 4.06 -0.85
CA MET A 70 -22.58 5.51 -0.53
C MET A 70 -22.38 6.40 -1.76
N ILE A 71 -22.03 5.81 -2.91
CA ILE A 71 -21.82 6.55 -4.16
C ILE A 71 -23.19 6.97 -4.70
N GLN A 72 -23.38 8.27 -4.92
CA GLN A 72 -24.53 8.84 -5.62
C GLN A 72 -24.17 9.03 -7.09
N PRO A 73 -24.83 8.33 -8.04
CA PRO A 73 -24.48 8.39 -9.45
C PRO A 73 -24.56 9.81 -10.03
N ASP A 74 -25.49 10.63 -9.55
CA ASP A 74 -25.67 12.01 -9.99
C ASP A 74 -24.43 12.87 -9.69
N LEU A 75 -23.81 12.69 -8.51
CA LEU A 75 -22.59 13.38 -8.12
C LEU A 75 -21.39 12.96 -8.99
N LEU A 76 -21.36 11.71 -9.47
CA LEU A 76 -20.29 11.25 -10.36
C LEU A 76 -20.29 12.00 -11.69
N ILE A 77 -21.48 12.30 -12.22
CA ILE A 77 -21.63 13.06 -13.47
C ILE A 77 -21.28 14.53 -13.25
N GLU A 78 -21.75 15.11 -12.16
CA GLU A 78 -21.48 16.51 -11.79
C GLU A 78 -19.97 16.76 -11.56
N TYR A 79 -19.30 15.85 -10.86
CA TYR A 79 -17.85 15.96 -10.52
C TYR A 79 -16.94 15.16 -11.44
N LEU A 80 -17.37 14.83 -12.65
CA LEU A 80 -16.58 14.01 -13.59
C LEU A 80 -15.21 14.64 -13.91
N VAL A 81 -15.15 15.95 -14.08
CA VAL A 81 -13.90 16.67 -14.37
C VAL A 81 -12.92 16.59 -13.20
N PRO A 82 -13.28 16.92 -11.95
CA PRO A 82 -12.42 16.68 -10.79
C PRO A 82 -11.97 15.22 -10.64
N ILE A 83 -12.87 14.26 -10.85
CA ILE A 83 -12.54 12.83 -10.76
C ILE A 83 -11.48 12.45 -11.79
N CYS A 84 -11.62 12.86 -13.04
CA CYS A 84 -10.64 12.59 -14.09
C CYS A 84 -9.27 13.22 -13.79
N ILE A 85 -9.25 14.49 -13.39
CA ILE A 85 -8.02 15.21 -13.05
C ILE A 85 -7.30 14.53 -11.88
N LEU A 86 -8.02 14.24 -10.79
CA LEU A 86 -7.45 13.58 -9.61
C LEU A 86 -6.97 12.17 -9.94
N THR A 87 -7.71 11.40 -10.73
CA THR A 87 -7.28 10.06 -11.18
C THR A 87 -5.94 10.12 -11.91
N ILE A 88 -5.80 11.05 -12.87
CA ILE A 88 -4.56 11.22 -13.62
C ILE A 88 -3.42 11.67 -12.70
N LEU A 89 -3.65 12.64 -11.83
CA LEU A 89 -2.66 13.13 -10.87
C LEU A 89 -2.20 12.02 -9.91
N VAL A 90 -3.12 11.21 -9.41
CA VAL A 90 -2.80 10.09 -8.53
C VAL A 90 -1.95 9.06 -9.26
N ILE A 91 -2.37 8.61 -10.44
CA ILE A 91 -1.62 7.60 -11.21
C ILE A 91 -0.21 8.10 -11.53
N ILE A 92 -0.08 9.31 -12.06
CA ILE A 92 1.22 9.89 -12.40
C ILE A 92 2.07 10.09 -11.15
N GLY A 93 1.48 10.64 -10.08
CA GLY A 93 2.17 10.88 -8.82
C GLY A 93 2.66 9.58 -8.18
N GLN A 94 1.83 8.57 -8.11
CA GLN A 94 2.19 7.26 -7.54
C GLN A 94 3.30 6.57 -8.36
N ILE A 95 3.20 6.57 -9.69
CA ILE A 95 4.25 6.02 -10.55
C ILE A 95 5.56 6.77 -10.33
N PHE A 96 5.54 8.11 -10.37
CA PHE A 96 6.74 8.94 -10.26
C PHE A 96 7.37 8.82 -8.87
N PHE A 97 6.64 9.13 -7.81
CA PHE A 97 7.19 9.13 -6.46
C PHE A 97 7.45 7.73 -5.93
N GLY A 98 6.61 6.75 -6.28
CA GLY A 98 6.83 5.34 -5.93
C GLY A 98 8.09 4.79 -6.59
N SER A 99 8.28 5.04 -7.89
CA SER A 99 9.50 4.62 -8.60
C SER A 99 10.73 5.35 -8.07
N LEU A 100 10.62 6.65 -7.81
CA LEU A 100 11.73 7.45 -7.26
C LEU A 100 12.15 6.95 -5.88
N GLY A 101 11.22 6.67 -4.98
CA GLY A 101 11.53 6.13 -3.65
C GLY A 101 12.25 4.80 -3.69
N VAL A 102 11.81 3.87 -4.55
CA VAL A 102 12.45 2.57 -4.73
C VAL A 102 13.83 2.71 -5.40
N LEU A 103 13.97 3.63 -6.35
CA LEU A 103 15.25 3.93 -6.99
C LEU A 103 16.26 4.51 -5.97
N LEU A 104 15.83 5.46 -5.15
CA LEU A 104 16.66 6.05 -4.09
C LEU A 104 17.07 5.03 -3.02
N SER A 105 16.30 3.96 -2.82
CA SER A 105 16.69 2.85 -1.94
C SER A 105 17.73 1.89 -2.55
N GLY A 106 18.24 2.20 -3.74
CA GLY A 106 19.30 1.43 -4.41
C GLY A 106 18.81 0.23 -5.20
N GLN A 107 17.53 0.18 -5.55
CA GLN A 107 17.00 -0.89 -6.40
C GLN A 107 17.19 -0.59 -7.89
N PRO A 108 17.28 -1.62 -8.74
CA PRO A 108 17.36 -1.44 -10.19
C PRO A 108 16.17 -0.69 -10.76
N LEU A 109 16.38 0.09 -11.82
CA LEU A 109 15.34 0.87 -12.50
C LEU A 109 14.11 0.03 -12.86
N LYS A 110 14.31 -1.22 -13.29
CA LYS A 110 13.22 -2.14 -13.61
C LYS A 110 12.31 -2.38 -12.41
N ILE A 111 12.90 -2.71 -11.25
CA ILE A 111 12.16 -2.95 -10.00
C ILE A 111 11.50 -1.65 -9.53
N ALA A 112 12.19 -0.52 -9.63
CA ALA A 112 11.65 0.77 -9.25
C ALA A 112 10.39 1.12 -10.04
N LEU A 113 10.42 1.00 -11.37
CA LEU A 113 9.25 1.23 -12.22
C LEU A 113 8.12 0.24 -11.93
N GLN A 114 8.43 -1.06 -11.83
CA GLN A 114 7.41 -2.07 -11.51
C GLN A 114 6.73 -1.77 -10.18
N SER A 115 7.46 -1.34 -9.15
CA SER A 115 6.90 -0.95 -7.87
C SER A 115 6.02 0.30 -7.98
N GLY A 116 6.46 1.34 -8.69
CA GLY A 116 5.66 2.55 -8.90
C GLY A 116 4.34 2.26 -9.62
N PHE A 117 4.37 1.44 -10.67
CA PHE A 117 3.17 1.02 -11.39
C PHE A 117 2.23 0.13 -10.57
N SER A 118 2.77 -0.62 -9.60
CA SER A 118 1.96 -1.44 -8.69
C SER A 118 1.24 -0.63 -7.61
N LEU A 119 1.71 0.59 -7.32
CA LEU A 119 1.17 1.47 -6.30
C LEU A 119 0.10 2.44 -6.82
N THR A 120 -0.37 2.30 -8.07
CA THR A 120 -1.24 3.29 -8.75
C THR A 120 -2.65 3.41 -8.19
N GLN A 121 -3.07 2.55 -7.29
CA GLN A 121 -4.39 2.62 -6.66
C GLN A 121 -4.40 3.48 -5.40
N ILE A 122 -5.52 4.15 -5.14
CA ILE A 122 -5.79 4.78 -3.85
C ILE A 122 -6.15 3.70 -2.84
N GLY A 123 -5.45 3.68 -1.70
CA GLY A 123 -5.72 2.76 -0.61
C GLY A 123 -6.89 3.20 0.30
N GLU A 124 -7.35 2.28 1.12
CA GLU A 124 -8.47 2.47 2.05
C GLU A 124 -8.25 3.59 3.09
N PHE A 125 -7.01 3.92 3.41
CA PHE A 125 -6.71 5.05 4.31
C PHE A 125 -7.19 6.40 3.76
N ALA A 126 -7.26 6.56 2.44
CA ALA A 126 -7.81 7.77 1.84
C ALA A 126 -9.27 7.97 2.19
N PHE A 127 -10.07 6.90 2.26
CA PHE A 127 -11.47 6.96 2.69
C PHE A 127 -11.60 7.37 4.16
N ILE A 128 -10.73 6.82 5.02
CA ILE A 128 -10.72 7.15 6.44
C ILE A 128 -10.38 8.63 6.63
N ILE A 129 -9.38 9.14 5.92
CA ILE A 129 -8.97 10.55 5.99
C ILE A 129 -10.09 11.45 5.43
N ALA A 130 -10.69 11.09 4.30
CA ALA A 130 -11.78 11.86 3.70
C ALA A 130 -13.01 11.91 4.60
N SER A 131 -13.43 10.77 5.17
CA SER A 131 -14.54 10.70 6.11
C SER A 131 -14.26 11.52 7.37
N LEU A 132 -13.05 11.51 7.90
CA LEU A 132 -12.65 12.34 9.02
C LEU A 132 -12.72 13.84 8.65
N GLY A 133 -12.24 14.21 7.45
CA GLY A 133 -12.29 15.59 6.97
C GLY A 133 -13.72 16.13 6.91
N VAL A 134 -14.67 15.35 6.40
CA VAL A 134 -16.09 15.69 6.38
C VAL A 134 -16.65 15.78 7.80
N SER A 135 -16.35 14.80 8.67
CA SER A 135 -16.86 14.79 10.05
C SER A 135 -16.38 15.98 10.90
N LEU A 136 -15.17 16.46 10.65
CA LEU A 136 -14.59 17.64 11.29
C LEU A 136 -14.98 18.95 10.58
N LYS A 137 -15.76 18.89 9.51
CA LYS A 137 -16.18 20.04 8.70
C LYS A 137 -15.01 20.90 8.16
N VAL A 138 -13.87 20.26 7.91
CA VAL A 138 -12.70 20.90 7.28
C VAL A 138 -12.66 20.69 5.77
N THR A 139 -13.52 19.81 5.26
CA THR A 139 -13.70 19.55 3.82
C THR A 139 -15.18 19.55 3.48
N ASP A 140 -15.48 19.89 2.22
CA ASP A 140 -16.85 19.84 1.70
C ASP A 140 -17.35 18.40 1.53
N ASP A 141 -18.66 18.21 1.59
CA ASP A 141 -19.32 16.90 1.54
C ASP A 141 -19.08 16.15 0.21
N TYR A 142 -18.80 16.88 -0.88
CA TYR A 142 -18.54 16.27 -2.19
C TYR A 142 -17.18 15.56 -2.27
N LEU A 143 -16.23 15.89 -1.39
CA LEU A 143 -14.87 15.33 -1.45
C LEU A 143 -14.86 13.81 -1.23
N TYR A 144 -15.67 13.32 -0.29
CA TYR A 144 -15.72 11.88 0.00
C TYR A 144 -16.22 11.06 -1.21
N PRO A 145 -17.37 11.36 -1.85
CA PRO A 145 -17.78 10.66 -3.06
C PRO A 145 -16.78 10.74 -4.20
N VAL A 146 -16.10 11.87 -4.38
CA VAL A 146 -15.05 12.03 -5.40
C VAL A 146 -13.86 11.11 -5.13
N ILE A 147 -13.37 11.04 -3.88
CA ILE A 147 -12.26 10.14 -3.52
C ILE A 147 -12.64 8.68 -3.71
N VAL A 148 -13.87 8.30 -3.35
CA VAL A 148 -14.38 6.93 -3.59
C VAL A 148 -14.38 6.62 -5.08
N ALA A 149 -14.89 7.51 -5.92
CA ALA A 149 -14.90 7.34 -7.37
C ALA A 149 -13.49 7.19 -7.95
N VAL A 150 -12.55 8.06 -7.56
CA VAL A 150 -11.14 7.98 -7.98
C VAL A 150 -10.51 6.66 -7.56
N SER A 151 -10.81 6.18 -6.35
CA SER A 151 -10.31 4.90 -5.86
C SER A 151 -10.83 3.72 -6.68
N VAL A 152 -12.12 3.68 -6.98
CA VAL A 152 -12.72 2.63 -7.81
C VAL A 152 -12.08 2.61 -9.19
N VAL A 153 -11.94 3.78 -9.83
CA VAL A 153 -11.31 3.90 -11.15
C VAL A 153 -9.84 3.46 -11.11
N THR A 154 -9.07 3.93 -10.14
CA THR A 154 -7.65 3.57 -10.01
C THR A 154 -7.47 2.09 -9.70
N THR A 155 -8.31 1.49 -8.84
CA THR A 155 -8.29 0.06 -8.54
C THR A 155 -8.57 -0.77 -9.80
N PHE A 156 -9.56 -0.36 -10.60
CA PHE A 156 -9.87 -1.02 -11.87
C PHE A 156 -8.73 -0.90 -12.89
N LEU A 157 -8.05 0.24 -12.93
CA LEU A 157 -6.92 0.48 -13.84
C LEU A 157 -5.62 -0.20 -13.39
N THR A 158 -5.43 -0.49 -12.11
CA THR A 158 -4.18 -1.02 -11.55
C THR A 158 -3.66 -2.28 -12.25
N PRO A 159 -4.47 -3.32 -12.57
CA PRO A 159 -3.97 -4.50 -13.30
C PRO A 159 -3.39 -4.16 -14.67
N TYR A 160 -3.94 -3.15 -15.35
CA TYR A 160 -3.44 -2.67 -16.63
C TYR A 160 -2.14 -1.88 -16.45
N MET A 161 -2.06 -1.05 -15.42
CA MET A 161 -0.84 -0.32 -15.06
C MET A 161 0.32 -1.27 -14.75
N ILE A 162 0.08 -2.30 -13.95
CA ILE A 162 1.10 -3.33 -13.64
C ILE A 162 1.63 -3.99 -14.92
N ARG A 163 0.75 -4.32 -15.87
CA ARG A 163 1.15 -4.89 -17.16
C ARG A 163 1.96 -3.92 -18.02
N MET A 164 1.66 -2.64 -17.94
CA MET A 164 2.38 -1.58 -18.66
C MET A 164 3.78 -1.30 -18.11
N ALA A 165 4.09 -1.69 -16.89
CA ALA A 165 5.39 -1.44 -16.26
C ALA A 165 6.56 -1.99 -17.08
N THR A 166 6.43 -3.20 -17.64
CA THR A 166 7.50 -3.84 -18.42
C THR A 166 7.75 -3.17 -19.77
N PRO A 167 6.73 -2.91 -20.62
CA PRO A 167 6.97 -2.20 -21.88
C PRO A 167 7.45 -0.76 -21.68
N VAL A 168 6.94 -0.06 -20.65
CA VAL A 168 7.43 1.29 -20.30
C VAL A 168 8.90 1.25 -19.87
N TYR A 169 9.30 0.27 -19.06
CA TYR A 169 10.71 0.07 -18.73
C TYR A 169 11.57 -0.14 -19.97
N GLN A 170 11.15 -1.00 -20.91
CA GLN A 170 11.88 -1.26 -22.15
C GLN A 170 12.02 0.00 -23.01
N LEU A 171 10.94 0.79 -23.11
CA LEU A 171 10.96 2.05 -23.82
C LEU A 171 11.98 3.01 -23.20
N ILE A 172 11.91 3.23 -21.88
CA ILE A 172 12.83 4.11 -21.16
C ILE A 172 14.27 3.60 -21.30
N ASP A 173 14.49 2.29 -21.13
CA ASP A 173 15.82 1.70 -21.26
C ASP A 173 16.43 1.93 -22.66
N ASN A 174 15.65 1.84 -23.73
CA ASN A 174 16.13 2.09 -25.09
C ASN A 174 16.53 3.57 -25.34
N TYR A 175 15.85 4.51 -24.70
CA TYR A 175 16.15 5.94 -24.84
C TYR A 175 17.20 6.45 -23.84
N LEU A 176 17.52 5.70 -22.79
CA LEU A 176 18.50 6.15 -21.79
C LEU A 176 19.94 6.08 -22.37
N PRO A 177 20.72 7.17 -22.25
CA PRO A 177 22.14 7.15 -22.59
C PRO A 177 22.93 6.13 -21.77
N SER A 178 23.94 5.52 -22.36
CA SER A 178 24.79 4.50 -21.72
C SER A 178 25.41 4.97 -20.41
N SER A 179 25.74 6.27 -20.32
CA SER A 179 26.31 6.87 -19.09
C SER A 179 25.35 6.82 -17.91
N ILE A 180 24.07 7.08 -18.14
CA ILE A 180 23.03 7.06 -17.10
C ILE A 180 22.76 5.60 -16.70
N LYS A 181 22.72 4.66 -17.64
CA LYS A 181 22.57 3.23 -17.34
C LYS A 181 23.69 2.72 -16.45
N LEU A 182 24.93 3.09 -16.76
CA LEU A 182 26.12 2.71 -15.95
C LEU A 182 26.04 3.30 -14.53
N MET A 183 25.61 4.53 -14.40
CA MET A 183 25.44 5.20 -13.10
C MET A 183 24.36 4.51 -12.25
N LEU A 184 23.21 4.23 -12.82
CA LEU A 184 22.10 3.53 -12.16
C LEU A 184 22.48 2.11 -11.74
N ASN A 185 23.18 1.38 -12.62
CA ASN A 185 23.65 0.03 -12.31
C ASN A 185 24.73 0.01 -11.22
N ARG A 186 25.64 0.99 -11.19
CA ARG A 186 26.62 1.15 -10.10
C ARG A 186 25.96 1.45 -8.77
N TYR A 187 24.97 2.33 -8.77
CA TYR A 187 24.21 2.67 -7.57
C TYR A 187 23.46 1.46 -7.01
N SER A 188 22.75 0.73 -7.88
CA SER A 188 22.04 -0.51 -7.52
C SER A 188 22.98 -1.64 -7.06
N SER A 189 24.12 -1.84 -7.72
CA SER A 189 25.11 -2.88 -7.35
C SER A 189 25.79 -2.55 -6.02
N GLY A 190 26.09 -1.28 -5.74
CA GLY A 190 26.67 -0.84 -4.46
C GLY A 190 25.77 -1.11 -3.27
N SER A 191 24.46 -0.89 -3.41
CA SER A 191 23.47 -1.16 -2.37
C SER A 191 23.32 -2.65 -2.07
N ASN A 192 23.34 -3.51 -3.09
CA ASN A 192 23.24 -4.97 -2.92
C ASN A 192 24.47 -5.57 -2.24
N THR A 193 25.67 -5.05 -2.52
CA THR A 193 26.92 -5.55 -1.91
C THR A 193 26.97 -5.23 -0.41
N VAL A 194 26.47 -4.08 0.00
CA VAL A 194 26.40 -3.69 1.41
C VAL A 194 25.40 -4.57 2.18
N LYS A 195 24.23 -4.84 1.58
CA LYS A 195 23.22 -5.73 2.18
C LYS A 195 23.72 -7.16 2.36
N HIS A 196 24.38 -7.71 1.36
CA HIS A 196 24.93 -9.07 1.41
C HIS A 196 26.02 -9.20 2.47
N LYS A 197 26.93 -8.22 2.56
CA LYS A 197 27.99 -8.19 3.59
C LYS A 197 27.46 -8.07 5.01
N SER A 198 26.38 -7.28 5.21
CA SER A 198 25.73 -7.14 6.52
C SER A 198 25.06 -8.44 6.96
N THR A 199 24.40 -9.15 6.04
CA THR A 199 23.73 -10.42 6.34
C THR A 199 24.74 -11.53 6.64
N TRP A 200 25.83 -11.62 5.87
CA TRP A 200 26.92 -12.56 6.14
C TRP A 200 27.60 -12.30 7.48
N ASN A 201 27.86 -11.06 7.83
CA ASN A 201 28.46 -10.71 9.12
C ASN A 201 27.54 -11.02 10.31
N LYS A 202 26.21 -10.92 10.13
CA LYS A 202 25.24 -11.34 11.14
C LYS A 202 25.20 -12.86 11.29
N LEU A 203 25.21 -13.60 10.18
CA LEU A 203 25.23 -15.06 10.19
C LEU A 203 26.54 -15.61 10.80
N LEU A 204 27.71 -15.05 10.45
CA LEU A 204 28.99 -15.43 11.06
C LEU A 204 29.02 -15.16 12.56
N LYS A 205 28.43 -14.02 13.03
CA LYS A 205 28.32 -13.76 14.47
C LYS A 205 27.40 -14.73 15.21
N SER A 206 26.31 -15.17 14.57
CA SER A 206 25.40 -16.15 15.15
C SER A 206 25.92 -17.59 15.14
N MET A 207 26.91 -17.88 14.33
CA MET A 207 27.58 -19.20 14.28
C MET A 207 28.81 -19.30 15.21
N LEU A 208 29.30 -18.18 15.75
CA LEU A 208 30.43 -18.08 16.65
C LEU A 208 30.04 -17.90 18.13
N LEU A 209 28.73 -17.83 18.43
CA LEU A 209 28.14 -17.85 19.76
C LEU A 209 27.36 -19.15 19.96
#